data_35fe2de40f867c03558d30e18540fca2
#
_entry.id   35fe2de40f867c03558d30e18540fca2
#
_cell.length_a   1.000
_cell.length_b   1.000
_cell.length_c   1.000
_cell.angle_alpha   90.00
_cell.angle_beta   90.00
_cell.angle_gamma   90.00
#
_symmetry.space_group_name_H-M   'P 1'
#
loop_
_entity.id
_entity.type
_entity.pdbx_description
1 polymer ?
#
loop_
_entity_poly.entity_id
_entity_poly.type
_entity_poly.pdbx_seq_one_letter_code
_entity_poly.pdbx_strand_id
1 'polypeptide(L)'
;MFCCSGILFNHESERRGETFVTRKISLAAARIAQGKQDTLYLGNLSSLRDWGYAKDYVECMWLILQNDKPEDFVIATGEQHSVREFCEYAFREAGIELEFQGEGMDEVGIDKATGKVVIRVAEEFYRPTDVVNLWGDPTKAKTELGWNPTKTTFEELVKIMVKHDMELVAKEA
;
A
#
# COMPACT_ATOMS: atom_id res chain seq x y z
N MET A 1 -3.08 -16.58 -32.17
CA MET A 1 -3.39 -15.35 -31.41
C MET A 1 -2.33 -15.22 -30.31
N PHE A 2 -1.71 -14.07 -30.15
CA PHE A 2 -0.78 -13.82 -29.05
C PHE A 2 -1.61 -13.54 -27.79
N CYS A 3 -1.54 -14.41 -26.80
CA CYS A 3 -2.32 -14.31 -25.59
C CYS A 3 -1.44 -14.73 -24.39
N CYS A 4 -1.41 -13.93 -23.35
CA CYS A 4 -0.63 -14.17 -22.14
C CYS A 4 -1.40 -13.67 -20.92
N SER A 5 -1.13 -14.24 -19.76
CA SER A 5 -1.73 -13.83 -18.48
C SER A 5 -0.70 -13.09 -17.64
N GLY A 6 -1.08 -11.93 -17.13
CA GLY A 6 -0.36 -11.28 -16.04
C GLY A 6 -1.00 -11.65 -14.70
N ILE A 7 -0.26 -12.28 -13.80
CA ILE A 7 -0.68 -12.58 -12.43
C ILE A 7 -0.22 -11.43 -11.56
N LEU A 8 -1.09 -10.42 -11.40
CA LEU A 8 -0.74 -9.18 -10.73
C LEU A 8 -0.97 -9.27 -9.23
N PHE A 9 0.07 -8.96 -8.47
CA PHE A 9 -0.02 -8.72 -7.03
C PHE A 9 -0.58 -7.31 -6.76
N ASN A 10 -0.66 -6.91 -5.49
CA ASN A 10 -1.30 -5.63 -5.17
C ASN A 10 -0.53 -4.47 -5.80
N HIS A 11 -1.22 -3.66 -6.57
CA HIS A 11 -0.64 -2.50 -7.25
C HIS A 11 -1.46 -1.26 -6.92
N GLU A 12 -0.76 -0.25 -6.45
CA GLU A 12 -1.31 0.90 -5.78
C GLU A 12 -0.95 2.19 -6.52
N SER A 13 -1.73 3.20 -6.33
CA SER A 13 -1.46 4.55 -6.84
C SER A 13 -2.34 5.58 -6.14
N GLU A 14 -2.11 6.83 -6.45
CA GLU A 14 -2.97 7.96 -6.09
C GLU A 14 -4.43 7.82 -6.59
N ARG A 15 -4.69 6.86 -7.49
CA ARG A 15 -6.02 6.56 -8.04
C ARG A 15 -6.64 5.28 -7.50
N ARG A 16 -6.01 4.64 -6.52
CA ARG A 16 -6.56 3.44 -5.89
C ARG A 16 -7.93 3.75 -5.29
N GLY A 17 -8.86 2.82 -5.37
CA GLY A 17 -10.19 2.97 -4.75
C GLY A 17 -10.09 3.18 -3.23
N GLU A 18 -10.87 4.08 -2.68
CA GLU A 18 -10.78 4.53 -1.27
C GLU A 18 -11.10 3.43 -0.23
N THR A 19 -11.77 2.36 -0.65
CA THR A 19 -12.07 1.20 0.20
C THR A 19 -10.89 0.27 0.41
N PHE A 20 -9.84 0.37 -0.40
CA PHE A 20 -8.62 -0.42 -0.25
C PHE A 20 -7.74 0.14 0.86
N VAL A 21 -7.10 -0.77 1.62
CA VAL A 21 -6.36 -0.44 2.84
C VAL A 21 -5.31 0.65 2.63
N THR A 22 -4.54 0.60 1.58
CA THR A 22 -3.49 1.57 1.24
C THR A 22 -4.06 2.97 1.05
N ARG A 23 -5.12 3.09 0.24
CA ARG A 23 -5.77 4.38 -0.01
C ARG A 23 -6.52 4.89 1.22
N LYS A 24 -7.16 3.98 1.96
CA LYS A 24 -7.80 4.31 3.24
C LYS A 24 -6.80 4.91 4.23
N ILE A 25 -5.58 4.39 4.28
CA ILE A 25 -4.51 4.89 5.16
C ILE A 25 -4.03 6.26 4.67
N SER A 26 -3.69 6.43 3.39
CA SER A 26 -3.15 7.70 2.87
C SER A 26 -4.15 8.85 3.00
N LEU A 27 -5.44 8.62 2.73
CA LEU A 27 -6.50 9.61 2.93
C LEU A 27 -6.70 9.95 4.41
N ALA A 28 -6.72 8.94 5.29
CA ALA A 28 -6.89 9.18 6.72
C ALA A 28 -5.70 9.94 7.31
N ALA A 29 -4.46 9.60 6.93
CA ALA A 29 -3.28 10.35 7.35
C ALA A 29 -3.37 11.83 6.95
N ALA A 30 -3.81 12.10 5.70
CA ALA A 30 -4.01 13.45 5.21
C ALA A 30 -5.13 14.21 5.97
N ARG A 31 -6.27 13.55 6.23
CA ARG A 31 -7.40 14.14 6.96
C ARG A 31 -7.08 14.39 8.43
N ILE A 32 -6.37 13.46 9.09
CA ILE A 32 -5.95 13.61 10.50
C ILE A 32 -4.96 14.77 10.63
N ALA A 33 -3.97 14.83 9.73
CA ALA A 33 -3.00 15.93 9.72
C ALA A 33 -3.64 17.31 9.51
N GLN A 34 -4.77 17.37 8.80
CA GLN A 34 -5.53 18.62 8.54
C GLN A 34 -6.67 18.84 9.53
N GLY A 35 -6.82 17.99 10.56
CA GLY A 35 -7.86 18.12 11.59
C GLY A 35 -9.28 17.82 11.12
N LYS A 36 -9.43 17.09 10.01
CA LYS A 36 -10.74 16.71 9.42
C LYS A 36 -11.20 15.30 9.82
N GLN A 37 -10.34 14.54 10.49
CA GLN A 37 -10.64 13.21 11.02
C GLN A 37 -9.85 13.00 12.30
N ASP A 38 -10.43 12.30 13.29
CA ASP A 38 -9.76 12.04 14.56
C ASP A 38 -9.02 10.71 14.58
N THR A 39 -9.60 9.66 14.00
CA THR A 39 -9.08 8.29 14.12
C THR A 39 -9.30 7.48 12.85
N LEU A 40 -8.29 6.70 12.47
CA LEU A 40 -8.35 5.68 11.41
C LEU A 40 -8.64 4.32 12.03
N TYR A 41 -9.65 3.61 11.50
CA TYR A 41 -9.99 2.25 11.90
C TYR A 41 -9.54 1.25 10.85
N LEU A 42 -8.76 0.24 11.26
CA LEU A 42 -8.16 -0.79 10.42
C LEU A 42 -8.44 -2.19 10.95
N GLY A 43 -8.10 -3.21 10.19
CA GLY A 43 -8.03 -4.60 10.63
C GLY A 43 -6.63 -4.98 11.09
N ASN A 44 -6.15 -6.14 10.60
CA ASN A 44 -4.86 -6.71 11.00
C ASN A 44 -3.68 -5.85 10.55
N LEU A 45 -2.99 -5.20 11.50
CA LEU A 45 -1.82 -4.36 11.19
C LEU A 45 -0.57 -5.17 10.85
N SER A 46 -0.50 -6.44 11.29
CA SER A 46 0.64 -7.33 11.04
C SER A 46 0.59 -8.06 9.70
N SER A 47 -0.52 -7.97 8.94
CA SER A 47 -0.65 -8.62 7.64
C SER A 47 0.40 -8.09 6.66
N LEU A 48 1.12 -9.02 6.00
CA LEU A 48 2.16 -8.71 5.02
C LEU A 48 1.60 -8.75 3.61
N ARG A 49 1.96 -7.77 2.80
CA ARG A 49 1.53 -7.66 1.40
C ARG A 49 2.71 -7.20 0.53
N ASP A 50 2.67 -7.64 -0.71
CA ASP A 50 3.53 -7.16 -1.78
C ASP A 50 2.79 -6.03 -2.50
N TRP A 51 3.25 -4.79 -2.31
CA TRP A 51 2.67 -3.59 -2.92
C TRP A 51 3.63 -2.94 -3.89
N GLY A 52 3.22 -2.81 -5.14
CA GLY A 52 3.97 -2.09 -6.15
C GLY A 52 3.22 -0.88 -6.72
N TYR A 53 3.92 -0.06 -7.48
CA TYR A 53 3.31 1.10 -8.13
C TYR A 53 2.61 0.70 -9.43
N ALA A 54 1.36 1.11 -9.59
CA ALA A 54 0.54 0.71 -10.73
C ALA A 54 1.15 1.08 -12.09
N LYS A 55 1.89 2.19 -12.19
CA LYS A 55 2.58 2.57 -13.44
C LYS A 55 3.69 1.59 -13.82
N ASP A 56 4.43 1.08 -12.84
CA ASP A 56 5.49 0.08 -13.09
C ASP A 56 4.88 -1.24 -13.55
N TYR A 57 3.70 -1.60 -13.02
CA TYR A 57 2.94 -2.78 -13.44
C TYR A 57 2.41 -2.64 -14.88
N VAL A 58 1.92 -1.47 -15.26
CA VAL A 58 1.50 -1.18 -16.65
C VAL A 58 2.70 -1.27 -17.61
N GLU A 59 3.89 -0.81 -17.20
CA GLU A 59 5.12 -1.01 -17.98
C GLU A 59 5.40 -2.50 -18.22
N CYS A 60 5.25 -3.34 -17.17
CA CYS A 60 5.41 -4.79 -17.30
C CYS A 60 4.38 -5.39 -18.28
N MET A 61 3.11 -4.98 -18.21
CA MET A 61 2.08 -5.44 -19.14
C MET A 61 2.45 -5.12 -20.59
N TRP A 62 3.01 -3.93 -20.84
CA TRP A 62 3.49 -3.55 -22.15
C TRP A 62 4.67 -4.41 -22.60
N LEU A 63 5.67 -4.67 -21.73
CA LEU A 63 6.82 -5.52 -22.02
C LEU A 63 6.41 -6.96 -22.35
N ILE A 64 5.42 -7.52 -21.63
CA ILE A 64 4.88 -8.86 -21.93
C ILE A 64 4.38 -8.93 -23.37
N LEU A 65 3.72 -7.90 -23.87
CA LEU A 65 3.20 -7.84 -25.23
C LEU A 65 4.29 -7.59 -26.29
N GLN A 66 5.49 -7.15 -25.89
CA GLN A 66 6.65 -6.99 -26.79
C GLN A 66 7.52 -8.25 -26.83
N ASN A 67 7.24 -9.26 -25.99
CA ASN A 67 8.00 -10.51 -25.98
C ASN A 67 7.74 -11.32 -27.25
N ASP A 68 8.73 -12.12 -27.67
CA ASP A 68 8.62 -12.96 -28.88
C ASP A 68 7.63 -14.13 -28.71
N LYS A 69 7.41 -14.56 -27.46
CA LYS A 69 6.54 -15.70 -27.13
C LYS A 69 5.43 -15.28 -26.17
N PRO A 70 4.20 -15.80 -26.38
CA PRO A 70 3.11 -15.58 -25.43
C PRO A 70 3.30 -16.49 -24.20
N GLU A 71 3.74 -15.90 -23.09
CA GLU A 71 3.95 -16.59 -21.82
C GLU A 71 3.29 -15.83 -20.67
N ASP A 72 2.99 -16.57 -19.60
CA ASP A 72 2.40 -15.99 -18.40
C ASP A 72 3.49 -15.50 -17.44
N PHE A 73 3.23 -14.36 -16.78
CA PHE A 73 4.18 -13.71 -15.88
C PHE A 73 3.52 -13.32 -14.55
N VAL A 74 4.25 -13.58 -13.45
CA VAL A 74 3.94 -12.98 -12.15
C VAL A 74 4.47 -11.54 -12.14
N ILE A 75 3.59 -10.61 -11.84
CA ILE A 75 3.90 -9.18 -11.72
C ILE A 75 3.76 -8.80 -10.24
N ALA A 76 4.89 -8.74 -9.54
CA ALA A 76 5.03 -8.48 -8.12
C ALA A 76 6.33 -7.71 -7.86
N THR A 77 6.48 -7.09 -6.70
CA THR A 77 7.73 -6.44 -6.34
C THR A 77 8.78 -7.43 -5.85
N GLY A 78 8.35 -8.52 -5.22
CA GLY A 78 9.20 -9.45 -4.50
C GLY A 78 9.59 -8.95 -3.10
N GLU A 79 8.99 -7.84 -2.65
CA GLU A 79 9.17 -7.26 -1.33
C GLU A 79 7.85 -7.29 -0.56
N GLN A 80 7.95 -7.44 0.76
CA GLN A 80 6.78 -7.49 1.63
C GLN A 80 6.86 -6.41 2.70
N HIS A 81 5.72 -5.74 2.90
CA HIS A 81 5.56 -4.75 3.95
C HIS A 81 4.29 -5.01 4.75
N SER A 82 4.30 -4.71 6.03
CA SER A 82 3.12 -4.81 6.87
C SER A 82 2.20 -3.60 6.70
N VAL A 83 0.92 -3.79 7.04
CA VAL A 83 -0.02 -2.67 7.11
C VAL A 83 0.46 -1.61 8.10
N ARG A 84 1.11 -2.05 9.21
CA ARG A 84 1.72 -1.15 10.19
C ARG A 84 2.81 -0.29 9.56
N GLU A 85 3.76 -0.88 8.81
CA GLU A 85 4.79 -0.11 8.09
C GLU A 85 4.18 0.90 7.12
N PHE A 86 3.12 0.52 6.39
CA PHE A 86 2.43 1.47 5.52
C PHE A 86 1.87 2.66 6.31
N CYS A 87 1.28 2.42 7.50
CA CYS A 87 0.82 3.49 8.38
C CYS A 87 1.98 4.38 8.85
N GLU A 88 3.10 3.80 9.28
CA GLU A 88 4.27 4.56 9.74
C GLU A 88 4.79 5.50 8.65
N TYR A 89 4.97 4.99 7.44
CA TYR A 89 5.41 5.81 6.31
C TYR A 89 4.37 6.89 5.94
N ALA A 90 3.08 6.52 5.87
CA ALA A 90 2.04 7.45 5.45
C ALA A 90 1.83 8.60 6.45
N PHE A 91 1.81 8.28 7.74
CA PHE A 91 1.66 9.30 8.78
C PHE A 91 2.89 10.17 8.90
N ARG A 92 4.10 9.61 8.78
CA ARG A 92 5.35 10.38 8.72
C ARG A 92 5.37 11.38 7.57
N GLU A 93 4.95 10.98 6.36
CA GLU A 93 4.83 11.88 5.21
C GLU A 93 3.76 12.98 5.42
N ALA A 94 2.73 12.70 6.23
CA ALA A 94 1.74 13.69 6.63
C ALA A 94 2.18 14.57 7.82
N GLY A 95 3.40 14.38 8.34
CA GLY A 95 3.98 15.15 9.46
C GLY A 95 3.61 14.63 10.85
N ILE A 96 3.14 13.39 10.97
CA ILE A 96 2.75 12.76 12.24
C ILE A 96 3.67 11.56 12.50
N GLU A 97 4.39 11.57 13.62
CA GLU A 97 5.17 10.41 14.06
C GLU A 97 4.33 9.48 14.92
N LEU A 98 4.23 8.22 14.51
CA LEU A 98 3.46 7.19 15.22
C LEU A 98 4.31 6.42 16.24
N GLU A 99 3.67 6.02 17.32
CA GLU A 99 4.09 4.97 18.24
C GLU A 99 2.97 3.95 18.36
N PHE A 100 3.29 2.65 18.17
CA PHE A 100 2.31 1.60 18.33
C PHE A 100 2.39 0.97 19.72
N GLN A 101 1.24 0.72 20.33
CA GLN A 101 1.10 0.08 21.63
C GLN A 101 0.00 -0.98 21.58
N GLY A 102 0.15 -2.04 22.39
CA GLY A 102 -0.77 -3.18 22.38
C GLY A 102 -0.50 -4.17 21.26
N GLU A 103 -1.34 -5.19 21.13
CA GLU A 103 -1.25 -6.25 20.15
C GLU A 103 -2.64 -6.69 19.67
N GLY A 104 -2.74 -7.15 18.41
CA GLY A 104 -3.98 -7.71 17.86
C GLY A 104 -5.13 -6.69 17.87
N MET A 105 -6.23 -7.02 18.51
CA MET A 105 -7.41 -6.16 18.60
C MET A 105 -7.22 -4.93 19.49
N ASP A 106 -6.29 -5.00 20.43
CA ASP A 106 -6.01 -3.89 21.37
C ASP A 106 -4.89 -2.98 20.86
N GLU A 107 -4.37 -3.24 19.65
CA GLU A 107 -3.30 -2.44 19.07
C GLU A 107 -3.80 -1.05 18.66
N VAL A 108 -3.05 -0.02 19.06
CA VAL A 108 -3.33 1.38 18.75
C VAL A 108 -2.09 2.08 18.21
N GLY A 109 -2.30 3.02 17.29
CA GLY A 109 -1.27 3.96 16.84
C GLY A 109 -1.51 5.33 17.47
N ILE A 110 -0.48 5.85 18.11
CA ILE A 110 -0.50 7.09 18.90
C ILE A 110 0.37 8.13 18.19
N ASP A 111 -0.13 9.32 18.02
CA ASP A 111 0.68 10.47 17.62
C ASP A 111 1.61 10.86 18.78
N LYS A 112 2.91 10.73 18.59
CA LYS A 112 3.92 11.02 19.62
C LYS A 112 3.91 12.47 20.10
N ALA A 113 3.54 13.40 19.22
CA ALA A 113 3.57 14.82 19.56
C ALA A 113 2.39 15.23 20.45
N THR A 114 1.21 14.61 20.27
CA THR A 114 -0.01 14.99 20.96
C THR A 114 -0.47 13.99 22.02
N GLY A 115 0.05 12.74 21.96
CA GLY A 115 -0.42 11.61 22.78
C GLY A 115 -1.81 11.09 22.38
N LYS A 116 -2.39 11.57 21.28
CA LYS A 116 -3.71 11.13 20.82
C LYS A 116 -3.63 9.80 20.09
N VAL A 117 -4.61 8.93 20.33
CA VAL A 117 -4.80 7.71 19.55
C VAL A 117 -5.40 8.07 18.19
N VAL A 118 -4.63 7.87 17.14
CA VAL A 118 -5.01 8.20 15.75
C VAL A 118 -5.27 6.96 14.88
N ILE A 119 -4.87 5.77 15.34
CA ILE A 119 -5.18 4.49 14.69
C ILE A 119 -5.74 3.52 15.73
N ARG A 120 -6.78 2.77 15.36
CA ARG A 120 -7.35 1.68 16.14
C ARG A 120 -7.62 0.47 15.27
N VAL A 121 -7.46 -0.72 15.82
CA VAL A 121 -8.00 -1.94 15.25
C VAL A 121 -9.49 -2.02 15.59
N ALA A 122 -10.32 -2.34 14.60
CA ALA A 122 -11.76 -2.49 14.78
C ALA A 122 -12.22 -3.87 14.33
N GLU A 123 -13.14 -4.48 15.11
CA GLU A 123 -13.64 -5.84 14.89
C GLU A 123 -14.25 -6.01 13.49
N GLU A 124 -14.95 -4.99 12.98
CA GLU A 124 -15.58 -5.02 11.66
C GLU A 124 -14.57 -5.20 10.49
N PHE A 125 -13.30 -4.81 10.69
CA PHE A 125 -12.22 -4.93 9.71
C PHE A 125 -11.23 -6.05 10.06
N TYR A 126 -11.29 -6.57 11.28
CA TYR A 126 -10.40 -7.63 11.74
C TYR A 126 -10.81 -8.99 11.16
N ARG A 127 -9.87 -9.69 10.53
CA ARG A 127 -10.10 -11.01 9.95
C ARG A 127 -9.25 -12.06 10.68
N PRO A 128 -9.86 -12.93 11.49
CA PRO A 128 -9.12 -13.98 12.20
C PRO A 128 -8.38 -14.95 11.27
N THR A 129 -8.88 -15.12 10.05
CA THR A 129 -8.32 -16.02 9.02
C THR A 129 -7.72 -15.23 7.83
N ASP A 130 -7.19 -14.04 8.09
CA ASP A 130 -6.53 -13.26 7.03
C ASP A 130 -5.30 -13.97 6.49
N VAL A 131 -5.02 -13.78 5.20
CA VAL A 131 -3.77 -14.24 4.60
C VAL A 131 -2.63 -13.45 5.23
N VAL A 132 -1.88 -14.12 6.11
CA VAL A 132 -0.77 -13.47 6.85
C VAL A 132 0.31 -13.01 5.90
N ASN A 133 0.56 -13.79 4.83
CA ASN A 133 1.69 -13.60 3.94
C ASN A 133 1.25 -13.71 2.48
N LEU A 134 1.29 -12.61 1.75
CA LEU A 134 1.01 -12.58 0.32
C LEU A 134 2.24 -12.00 -0.40
N TRP A 135 2.95 -12.84 -1.12
CA TRP A 135 4.22 -12.54 -1.75
C TRP A 135 4.33 -13.15 -3.13
N GLY A 136 4.82 -12.38 -4.11
CA GLY A 136 5.04 -12.82 -5.48
C GLY A 136 6.52 -12.95 -5.81
N ASP A 137 6.86 -13.91 -6.67
CA ASP A 137 8.22 -14.03 -7.23
C ASP A 137 8.26 -13.43 -8.64
N PRO A 138 8.88 -12.24 -8.83
CA PRO A 138 8.99 -11.56 -10.11
C PRO A 138 10.18 -12.04 -10.94
N THR A 139 10.91 -13.08 -10.54
CA THR A 139 12.18 -13.47 -11.17
C THR A 139 12.05 -13.66 -12.68
N LYS A 140 11.00 -14.33 -13.16
CA LYS A 140 10.78 -14.51 -14.60
C LYS A 140 10.61 -13.18 -15.33
N ALA A 141 9.79 -12.28 -14.81
CA ALA A 141 9.57 -10.97 -15.43
C ALA A 141 10.85 -10.11 -15.45
N LYS A 142 11.65 -10.20 -14.38
CA LYS A 142 12.96 -9.51 -14.31
C LYS A 142 13.96 -10.04 -15.33
N THR A 143 14.06 -11.37 -15.44
CA THR A 143 15.11 -12.00 -16.27
C THR A 143 14.77 -12.03 -17.75
N GLU A 144 13.51 -12.27 -18.10
CA GLU A 144 13.09 -12.42 -19.50
C GLU A 144 12.66 -11.10 -20.14
N LEU A 145 12.01 -10.21 -19.37
CA LEU A 145 11.52 -8.94 -19.89
C LEU A 145 12.44 -7.75 -19.55
N GLY A 146 13.44 -7.94 -18.69
CA GLY A 146 14.26 -6.85 -18.17
C GLY A 146 13.47 -5.85 -17.31
N TRP A 147 12.30 -6.26 -16.79
CA TRP A 147 11.47 -5.39 -15.97
C TRP A 147 12.09 -5.13 -14.60
N ASN A 148 12.02 -3.89 -14.15
CA ASN A 148 12.43 -3.53 -12.78
C ASN A 148 11.19 -3.34 -11.88
N PRO A 149 10.86 -4.32 -11.01
CA PRO A 149 9.67 -4.28 -10.16
C PRO A 149 9.72 -3.22 -9.05
N THR A 150 10.92 -2.76 -8.69
CA THR A 150 11.16 -1.77 -7.64
C THR A 150 11.70 -0.46 -8.19
N LYS A 151 11.32 -0.11 -9.43
CA LYS A 151 11.64 1.18 -10.05
C LYS A 151 11.09 2.33 -9.20
N THR A 152 9.87 2.17 -8.69
CA THR A 152 9.32 2.98 -7.61
C THR A 152 9.40 2.17 -6.33
N THR A 153 10.16 2.63 -5.35
CA THR A 153 10.30 1.97 -4.05
C THR A 153 9.00 2.03 -3.24
N PHE A 154 8.86 1.18 -2.22
CA PHE A 154 7.71 1.22 -1.32
C PHE A 154 7.54 2.60 -0.66
N GLU A 155 8.62 3.19 -0.19
CA GLU A 155 8.59 4.53 0.43
C GLU A 155 8.14 5.61 -0.56
N GLU A 156 8.65 5.58 -1.79
CA GLU A 156 8.23 6.52 -2.85
C GLU A 156 6.75 6.35 -3.22
N LEU A 157 6.25 5.11 -3.28
CA LEU A 157 4.84 4.82 -3.52
C LEU A 157 3.95 5.46 -2.45
N VAL A 158 4.27 5.23 -1.17
CA VAL A 158 3.52 5.82 -0.05
C VAL A 158 3.55 7.35 -0.13
N LYS A 159 4.72 7.93 -0.39
CA LYS A 159 4.90 9.38 -0.54
C LYS A 159 4.06 9.96 -1.68
N ILE A 160 4.03 9.31 -2.84
CA ILE A 160 3.19 9.72 -3.99
C ILE A 160 1.72 9.76 -3.57
N MET A 161 1.24 8.70 -2.90
CA MET A 161 -0.15 8.60 -2.48
C MET A 161 -0.52 9.66 -1.45
N VAL A 162 0.29 9.82 -0.41
CA VAL A 162 0.02 10.79 0.67
C VAL A 162 0.09 12.22 0.15
N LYS A 163 1.09 12.56 -0.67
CA LYS A 163 1.20 13.91 -1.26
C LYS A 163 -0.04 14.27 -2.05
N HIS A 164 -0.52 13.36 -2.92
CA HIS A 164 -1.75 13.56 -3.68
C HIS A 164 -2.95 13.77 -2.74
N ASP A 165 -3.07 12.94 -1.69
CA ASP A 165 -4.21 13.00 -0.79
C ASP A 165 -4.19 14.23 0.11
N MET A 166 -3.01 14.73 0.50
CA MET A 166 -2.87 16.02 1.18
C MET A 166 -3.41 17.18 0.34
N GLU A 167 -3.11 17.19 -0.96
CA GLU A 167 -3.63 18.19 -1.90
C GLU A 167 -5.13 18.04 -2.15
N LEU A 168 -5.64 16.81 -2.18
CA LEU A 168 -7.05 16.50 -2.36
C LEU A 168 -7.87 16.96 -1.15
N VAL A 169 -7.45 16.54 0.05
CA VAL A 169 -8.11 16.85 1.31
C VAL A 169 -8.08 18.35 1.63
N ALA A 170 -7.04 19.07 1.23
CA ALA A 170 -6.98 20.53 1.38
C ALA A 170 -8.10 21.25 0.61
N LYS A 171 -8.69 20.62 -0.42
CA LYS A 171 -9.79 21.15 -1.23
C LYS A 171 -11.18 20.68 -0.76
N GLU A 172 -11.24 19.73 0.16
CA GLU A 172 -12.49 19.31 0.79
C GLU A 172 -13.01 20.48 1.67
N ALA A 173 -14.25 20.85 1.46
CA ALA A 173 -14.90 21.95 2.20
C ALA A 173 -15.21 21.55 3.66
#